data_21afc497c046f662cfc9260633a37c98
#
_entry.id   21afc497c046f662cfc9260633a37c98
#
_cell.length_a   1.000
_cell.length_b   1.000
_cell.length_c   1.000
_cell.angle_alpha   90.00
_cell.angle_beta   90.00
_cell.angle_gamma   90.00
#
_symmetry.space_group_name_H-M   'P 1'
#
loop_
_entity.id
_entity.type
_entity.pdbx_description
1 polymer ?
#
loop_
_entity_poly.entity_id
_entity_poly.type
_entity_poly.pdbx_seq_one_letter_code
_entity_poly.pdbx_strand_id
1 'polypeptide(L)'
;MLTPKMASVVERMARAGHPPFHELTAAEAKASYEKGAGVLEVPKPALARIEDFHIAARDGFQLPARLYAPSADVLPVLVFFHGGGFTVGSIATHDTLCRVLASRSGCAVMSVDYRLAPEHKFPTASDDAWDAVQFVAREAASLGLDGSRLALGGDSAGGTLAAVCAVMARDAGIPIALQLLFYPGTTAHQDTPSHERFACG
;
A
#
# COMPACT_ATOMS: atom_id res chain seq x y z
N MET A 1 9.83 -10.52 -21.90
CA MET A 1 8.82 -11.43 -22.49
C MET A 1 7.84 -11.78 -21.40
N LEU A 2 6.53 -11.60 -21.65
CA LEU A 2 5.48 -11.92 -20.69
C LEU A 2 5.32 -13.44 -20.54
N THR A 3 4.97 -13.91 -19.35
CA THR A 3 4.53 -15.29 -19.19
C THR A 3 3.20 -15.50 -19.92
N PRO A 4 2.85 -16.73 -20.37
CA PRO A 4 1.56 -16.99 -21.04
C PRO A 4 0.36 -16.52 -20.23
N LYS A 5 0.41 -16.68 -18.90
CA LYS A 5 -0.65 -16.24 -17.98
C LYS A 5 -0.79 -14.72 -17.99
N MET A 6 0.33 -13.98 -17.95
CA MET A 6 0.30 -12.52 -17.97
C MET A 6 -0.12 -11.99 -19.35
N ALA A 7 0.34 -12.61 -20.44
CA ALA A 7 -0.12 -12.27 -21.79
C ALA A 7 -1.65 -12.38 -21.91
N SER A 8 -2.25 -13.46 -21.40
CA SER A 8 -3.72 -13.63 -21.37
C SER A 8 -4.44 -12.56 -20.54
N VAL A 9 -3.83 -12.08 -19.44
CA VAL A 9 -4.40 -10.97 -18.64
C VAL A 9 -4.40 -9.68 -19.48
N VAL A 10 -3.25 -9.32 -20.08
CA VAL A 10 -3.12 -8.11 -20.91
C VAL A 10 -4.10 -8.14 -22.10
N GLU A 11 -4.24 -9.28 -22.79
CA GLU A 11 -5.20 -9.42 -23.87
C GLU A 11 -6.66 -9.21 -23.40
N ARG A 12 -7.03 -9.73 -22.24
CA ARG A 12 -8.38 -9.52 -21.69
C ARG A 12 -8.62 -8.06 -21.34
N MET A 13 -7.62 -7.39 -20.76
CA MET A 13 -7.70 -5.95 -20.47
C MET A 13 -7.90 -5.13 -21.77
N ALA A 14 -7.12 -5.43 -22.81
CA ALA A 14 -7.24 -4.77 -24.11
C ALA A 14 -8.63 -4.98 -24.73
N ARG A 15 -9.19 -6.21 -24.66
CA ARG A 15 -10.54 -6.52 -25.16
C ARG A 15 -11.66 -5.86 -24.36
N ALA A 16 -11.42 -5.52 -23.09
CA ALA A 16 -12.42 -4.84 -22.26
C ALA A 16 -12.69 -3.40 -22.73
N GLY A 17 -11.81 -2.80 -23.52
CA GLY A 17 -12.02 -1.50 -24.17
C GLY A 17 -12.18 -0.34 -23.19
N HIS A 18 -11.66 -0.47 -21.97
CA HIS A 18 -11.68 0.64 -21.01
C HIS A 18 -10.72 1.74 -21.46
N PRO A 19 -11.11 3.02 -21.31
CA PRO A 19 -10.19 4.13 -21.55
C PRO A 19 -8.94 4.01 -20.67
N PRO A 20 -7.75 4.36 -21.17
CA PRO A 20 -6.54 4.37 -20.37
C PRO A 20 -6.63 5.45 -19.28
N PHE A 21 -6.00 5.21 -18.13
CA PHE A 21 -6.11 6.10 -16.96
C PHE A 21 -5.73 7.56 -17.26
N HIS A 22 -4.77 7.80 -18.17
CA HIS A 22 -4.32 9.15 -18.51
C HIS A 22 -5.37 9.97 -19.31
N GLU A 23 -6.40 9.33 -19.84
CA GLU A 23 -7.53 9.99 -20.51
C GLU A 23 -8.71 10.25 -19.57
N LEU A 24 -8.66 9.70 -18.34
CA LEU A 24 -9.71 9.85 -17.34
C LEU A 24 -9.45 11.05 -16.43
N THR A 25 -10.52 11.65 -15.93
CA THR A 25 -10.41 12.51 -14.75
C THR A 25 -9.97 11.69 -13.53
N ALA A 26 -9.40 12.35 -12.51
CA ALA A 26 -8.98 11.64 -11.30
C ALA A 26 -10.15 10.89 -10.62
N ALA A 27 -11.34 11.47 -10.63
CA ALA A 27 -12.54 10.83 -10.06
C ALA A 27 -12.94 9.57 -10.83
N GLU A 28 -12.93 9.61 -12.16
CA GLU A 28 -13.21 8.45 -13.02
C GLU A 28 -12.13 7.38 -12.88
N ALA A 29 -10.85 7.77 -12.78
CA ALA A 29 -9.74 6.85 -12.55
C ALA A 29 -9.89 6.12 -11.20
N LYS A 30 -10.23 6.84 -10.12
CA LYS A 30 -10.51 6.25 -8.80
C LYS A 30 -11.64 5.23 -8.88
N ALA A 31 -12.78 5.61 -9.46
CA ALA A 31 -13.93 4.73 -9.61
C ALA A 31 -13.63 3.48 -10.47
N SER A 32 -12.87 3.66 -11.57
CA SER A 32 -12.45 2.56 -12.44
C SER A 32 -11.50 1.60 -11.73
N TYR A 33 -10.55 2.13 -10.96
CA TYR A 33 -9.58 1.33 -10.20
C TYR A 33 -10.28 0.49 -9.12
N GLU A 34 -11.16 1.10 -8.33
CA GLU A 34 -11.99 0.41 -7.33
C GLU A 34 -12.80 -0.74 -7.94
N LYS A 35 -13.47 -0.48 -9.06
CA LYS A 35 -14.28 -1.49 -9.77
C LYS A 35 -13.42 -2.63 -10.32
N GLY A 36 -12.20 -2.34 -10.76
CA GLY A 36 -11.29 -3.31 -11.37
C GLY A 36 -10.54 -4.19 -10.36
N ALA A 37 -10.36 -3.73 -9.12
CA ALA A 37 -9.48 -4.36 -8.15
C ALA A 37 -9.81 -5.82 -7.86
N GLY A 38 -11.10 -6.19 -7.79
CA GLY A 38 -11.54 -7.56 -7.48
C GLY A 38 -11.47 -8.56 -8.63
N VAL A 39 -11.22 -8.12 -9.87
CA VAL A 39 -11.37 -8.97 -11.07
C VAL A 39 -10.34 -10.11 -11.15
N LEU A 40 -9.15 -9.90 -10.61
CA LEU A 40 -8.04 -10.87 -10.64
C LEU A 40 -7.68 -11.42 -9.26
N GLU A 41 -8.50 -11.14 -8.24
CA GLU A 41 -8.20 -11.55 -6.87
C GLU A 41 -8.28 -13.08 -6.68
N VAL A 42 -7.42 -13.57 -5.81
CA VAL A 42 -7.52 -14.93 -5.27
C VAL A 42 -8.57 -14.97 -4.14
N PRO A 43 -9.06 -16.15 -3.74
CA PRO A 43 -9.95 -16.25 -2.58
C PRO A 43 -9.35 -15.58 -1.34
N LYS A 44 -10.14 -14.77 -0.67
CA LYS A 44 -9.72 -14.03 0.53
C LYS A 44 -9.49 -14.97 1.70
N PRO A 45 -8.28 -15.05 2.28
CA PRO A 45 -8.05 -15.82 3.49
C PRO A 45 -8.90 -15.31 4.66
N ALA A 46 -9.45 -16.24 5.45
CA ALA A 46 -10.02 -15.88 6.74
C ALA A 46 -8.90 -15.55 7.74
N LEU A 47 -9.11 -14.54 8.57
CA LEU A 47 -8.18 -14.11 9.61
C LEU A 47 -8.91 -14.04 10.95
N ALA A 48 -8.15 -14.14 12.04
CA ALA A 48 -8.72 -14.08 13.39
C ALA A 48 -9.21 -12.69 13.76
N ARG A 49 -8.53 -11.62 13.25
CA ARG A 49 -8.91 -10.22 13.50
C ARG A 49 -8.86 -9.43 12.21
N ILE A 50 -9.90 -8.64 11.97
CA ILE A 50 -9.95 -7.60 10.95
C ILE A 50 -10.68 -6.44 11.59
N GLU A 51 -9.98 -5.34 11.83
CA GLU A 51 -10.47 -4.22 12.62
C GLU A 51 -10.21 -2.90 11.91
N ASP A 52 -11.26 -2.12 11.73
CA ASP A 52 -11.18 -0.75 11.19
C ASP A 52 -11.05 0.25 12.33
N PHE A 53 -10.16 1.21 12.19
CA PHE A 53 -9.97 2.31 13.13
C PHE A 53 -9.41 3.54 12.41
N HIS A 54 -9.12 4.58 13.18
CA HIS A 54 -8.56 5.82 12.65
C HIS A 54 -7.28 6.18 13.38
N ILE A 55 -6.33 6.72 12.63
CA ILE A 55 -5.07 7.27 13.13
C ILE A 55 -5.17 8.80 13.02
N ALA A 56 -4.96 9.49 14.12
CA ALA A 56 -4.91 10.95 14.09
C ALA A 56 -3.61 11.41 13.41
N ALA A 57 -3.73 12.04 12.24
CA ALA A 57 -2.63 12.72 11.57
C ALA A 57 -2.26 14.02 12.30
N ARG A 58 -1.06 14.54 12.02
CA ARG A 58 -0.51 15.77 12.63
C ARG A 58 -1.38 17.02 12.45
N ASP A 59 -2.19 17.05 11.40
CA ASP A 59 -3.12 18.13 11.08
C ASP A 59 -4.54 17.89 11.62
N GLY A 60 -4.75 16.81 12.38
CA GLY A 60 -6.03 16.43 12.99
C GLY A 60 -6.92 15.59 12.08
N PHE A 61 -6.51 15.32 10.83
CA PHE A 61 -7.27 14.41 9.96
C PHE A 61 -7.28 13.01 10.54
N GLN A 62 -8.43 12.32 10.43
CA GLN A 62 -8.57 10.95 10.90
C GLN A 62 -8.31 9.98 9.75
N LEU A 63 -7.07 9.48 9.66
CA LEU A 63 -6.65 8.53 8.62
C LEU A 63 -7.32 7.18 8.86
N PRO A 64 -8.12 6.66 7.92
CA PRO A 64 -8.63 5.32 8.04
C PRO A 64 -7.49 4.30 7.99
N ALA A 65 -7.56 3.30 8.84
CA ALA A 65 -6.62 2.18 8.85
C ALA A 65 -7.36 0.88 9.13
N ARG A 66 -6.84 -0.23 8.58
CA ARG A 66 -7.36 -1.57 8.82
C ARG A 66 -6.25 -2.49 9.26
N LEU A 67 -6.47 -3.14 10.39
CA LEU A 67 -5.61 -4.19 10.91
C LEU A 67 -6.10 -5.55 10.43
N TYR A 68 -5.17 -6.37 9.94
CA TYR A 68 -5.35 -7.76 9.59
C TYR A 68 -4.42 -8.61 10.43
N ALA A 69 -4.95 -9.50 11.28
CA ALA A 69 -4.14 -10.38 12.11
C ALA A 69 -4.56 -11.85 11.97
N PRO A 70 -3.63 -12.76 11.69
CA PRO A 70 -3.92 -14.18 11.48
C PRO A 70 -4.26 -14.91 12.78
N SER A 71 -3.86 -14.39 13.95
CA SER A 71 -4.18 -14.93 15.26
C SER A 71 -4.41 -13.80 16.27
N ALA A 72 -4.79 -14.15 17.49
CA ALA A 72 -4.94 -13.20 18.61
C ALA A 72 -3.65 -12.99 19.42
N ASP A 73 -2.55 -13.61 19.01
CA ASP A 73 -1.26 -13.47 19.67
C ASP A 73 -0.67 -12.07 19.49
N VAL A 74 0.37 -11.73 20.26
CA VAL A 74 1.14 -10.52 20.05
C VAL A 74 2.08 -10.71 18.85
N LEU A 75 1.70 -10.13 17.70
CA LEU A 75 2.35 -10.36 16.42
C LEU A 75 3.28 -9.21 16.03
N PRO A 76 4.36 -9.49 15.26
CA PRO A 76 5.07 -8.47 14.50
C PRO A 76 4.08 -7.73 13.59
N VAL A 77 4.36 -6.47 13.24
CA VAL A 77 3.46 -5.69 12.41
C VAL A 77 4.15 -5.14 11.18
N LEU A 78 3.49 -5.32 10.02
CA LEU A 78 3.82 -4.68 8.76
C LEU A 78 2.86 -3.51 8.54
N VAL A 79 3.35 -2.27 8.54
CA VAL A 79 2.59 -1.12 8.05
C VAL A 79 2.68 -1.14 6.53
N PHE A 80 1.53 -1.24 5.88
CA PHE A 80 1.43 -1.40 4.43
C PHE A 80 0.75 -0.19 3.79
N PHE A 81 1.40 0.37 2.79
CA PHE A 81 0.90 1.46 1.96
C PHE A 81 0.55 0.93 0.57
N HIS A 82 -0.68 1.16 0.13
CA HIS A 82 -1.14 0.68 -1.18
C HIS A 82 -0.52 1.48 -2.35
N GLY A 83 -0.44 0.84 -3.52
CA GLY A 83 -0.06 1.49 -4.77
C GLY A 83 -1.20 2.32 -5.38
N GLY A 84 -0.93 2.91 -6.54
CA GLY A 84 -1.92 3.68 -7.27
C GLY A 84 -1.48 5.10 -7.65
N GLY A 85 -0.17 5.33 -7.78
CA GLY A 85 0.38 6.61 -8.28
C GLY A 85 0.00 7.82 -7.42
N PHE A 86 -0.24 7.64 -6.13
CA PHE A 86 -0.72 8.65 -5.19
C PHE A 86 -2.09 9.25 -5.54
N THR A 87 -2.81 8.64 -6.50
CA THR A 87 -4.08 9.17 -7.02
C THR A 87 -5.23 8.19 -6.87
N VAL A 88 -4.97 6.90 -7.01
CA VAL A 88 -5.97 5.83 -6.88
C VAL A 88 -5.53 4.82 -5.81
N GLY A 89 -6.38 3.83 -5.54
CA GLY A 89 -6.12 2.82 -4.51
C GLY A 89 -6.77 3.16 -3.17
N SER A 90 -6.93 2.13 -2.36
CA SER A 90 -7.54 2.21 -1.03
C SER A 90 -7.27 0.94 -0.23
N ILE A 91 -7.67 0.92 1.05
CA ILE A 91 -7.72 -0.31 1.86
C ILE A 91 -8.54 -1.39 1.13
N ALA A 92 -9.65 -1.02 0.50
CA ALA A 92 -10.54 -1.97 -0.16
C ALA A 92 -9.88 -2.63 -1.37
N THR A 93 -9.15 -1.88 -2.19
CA THR A 93 -8.48 -2.39 -3.39
C THR A 93 -7.30 -3.32 -3.06
N HIS A 94 -6.76 -3.24 -1.86
CA HIS A 94 -5.62 -4.05 -1.40
C HIS A 94 -6.00 -5.04 -0.27
N ASP A 95 -7.31 -5.19 0.04
CA ASP A 95 -7.79 -6.05 1.11
C ASP A 95 -7.31 -7.50 0.96
N THR A 96 -7.44 -8.08 -0.23
CA THR A 96 -7.00 -9.45 -0.50
C THR A 96 -5.48 -9.61 -0.34
N LEU A 97 -4.69 -8.66 -0.85
CA LEU A 97 -3.23 -8.67 -0.70
C LEU A 97 -2.81 -8.63 0.76
N CYS A 98 -3.40 -7.72 1.55
CA CYS A 98 -3.10 -7.59 2.98
C CYS A 98 -3.48 -8.85 3.77
N ARG A 99 -4.64 -9.48 3.45
CA ARG A 99 -5.02 -10.77 4.04
C ARG A 99 -4.04 -11.88 3.71
N VAL A 100 -3.61 -11.96 2.45
CA VAL A 100 -2.63 -12.96 2.01
C VAL A 100 -1.29 -12.75 2.69
N LEU A 101 -0.83 -11.50 2.78
CA LEU A 101 0.41 -11.15 3.50
C LEU A 101 0.31 -11.57 4.97
N ALA A 102 -0.76 -11.21 5.67
CA ALA A 102 -0.96 -11.58 7.07
C ALA A 102 -0.99 -13.11 7.26
N SER A 103 -1.81 -13.80 6.46
CA SER A 103 -1.97 -15.25 6.53
C SER A 103 -0.68 -16.03 6.24
N ARG A 104 0.14 -15.55 5.29
CA ARG A 104 1.35 -16.25 4.85
C ARG A 104 2.58 -15.94 5.69
N SER A 105 2.68 -14.72 6.21
CA SER A 105 3.82 -14.31 7.04
C SER A 105 3.66 -14.66 8.51
N GLY A 106 2.43 -14.84 8.99
CA GLY A 106 2.13 -14.93 10.41
C GLY A 106 2.26 -13.59 11.15
N CYS A 107 2.46 -12.47 10.43
CA CYS A 107 2.52 -11.12 11.01
C CYS A 107 1.16 -10.44 10.90
N ALA A 108 0.90 -9.46 11.76
CA ALA A 108 -0.18 -8.53 11.52
C ALA A 108 0.18 -7.57 10.37
N VAL A 109 -0.81 -7.15 9.59
CA VAL A 109 -0.66 -6.14 8.54
C VAL A 109 -1.60 -4.98 8.86
N MET A 110 -1.07 -3.77 8.88
CA MET A 110 -1.84 -2.55 9.04
C MET A 110 -1.83 -1.78 7.72
N SER A 111 -2.96 -1.81 7.01
CA SER A 111 -3.15 -1.04 5.79
C SER A 111 -3.65 0.35 6.13
N VAL A 112 -3.07 1.37 5.50
CA VAL A 112 -3.35 2.79 5.76
C VAL A 112 -3.93 3.44 4.52
N ASP A 113 -5.06 4.12 4.68
CA ASP A 113 -5.74 4.88 3.62
C ASP A 113 -5.22 6.32 3.63
N TYR A 114 -3.99 6.50 3.18
CA TYR A 114 -3.37 7.81 3.10
C TYR A 114 -4.07 8.69 2.06
N ARG A 115 -4.11 10.00 2.30
CA ARG A 115 -4.82 10.96 1.43
C ARG A 115 -4.18 11.06 0.05
N LEU A 116 -5.03 11.12 -0.98
CA LEU A 116 -4.65 11.04 -2.38
C LEU A 116 -4.76 12.37 -3.11
N ALA A 117 -3.93 12.53 -4.13
CA ALA A 117 -4.05 13.60 -5.11
C ALA A 117 -5.28 13.36 -6.03
N PRO A 118 -5.80 14.40 -6.68
CA PRO A 118 -5.35 15.79 -6.64
C PRO A 118 -5.89 16.59 -5.44
N GLU A 119 -6.80 16.02 -4.64
CA GLU A 119 -7.42 16.69 -3.49
C GLU A 119 -6.37 17.02 -2.42
N HIS A 120 -5.42 16.11 -2.22
CA HIS A 120 -4.33 16.24 -1.26
C HIS A 120 -2.99 16.03 -1.97
N LYS A 121 -2.36 17.13 -2.36
CA LYS A 121 -1.08 17.11 -3.07
C LYS A 121 0.08 16.82 -2.12
N PHE A 122 1.25 16.54 -2.72
CA PHE A 122 2.50 16.43 -1.97
C PHE A 122 2.69 17.66 -1.05
N PRO A 123 3.10 17.46 0.22
CA PRO A 123 3.63 16.22 0.81
C PRO A 123 2.61 15.35 1.57
N THR A 124 1.29 15.62 1.47
CA THR A 124 0.27 15.02 2.35
C THR A 124 0.37 13.49 2.46
N ALA A 125 0.50 12.76 1.34
CA ALA A 125 0.62 11.30 1.39
C ALA A 125 1.85 10.83 2.18
N SER A 126 2.98 11.54 2.06
CA SER A 126 4.20 11.23 2.80
C SER A 126 4.07 11.55 4.29
N ASP A 127 3.37 12.65 4.61
CA ASP A 127 3.10 13.04 5.98
C ASP A 127 2.14 12.05 6.67
N ASP A 128 1.08 11.64 5.99
CA ASP A 128 0.12 10.63 6.47
C ASP A 128 0.81 9.28 6.71
N ALA A 129 1.64 8.84 5.75
CA ALA A 129 2.38 7.60 5.89
C ALA A 129 3.33 7.64 7.09
N TRP A 130 4.03 8.76 7.30
CA TRP A 130 4.91 8.94 8.44
C TRP A 130 4.15 8.99 9.76
N ASP A 131 3.02 9.67 9.82
CA ASP A 131 2.16 9.73 11.02
C ASP A 131 1.67 8.33 11.41
N ALA A 132 1.31 7.50 10.41
CA ALA A 132 0.92 6.11 10.65
C ALA A 132 2.07 5.26 11.21
N VAL A 133 3.31 5.42 10.70
CA VAL A 133 4.50 4.73 11.23
C VAL A 133 4.75 5.14 12.68
N GLN A 134 4.72 6.44 12.98
CA GLN A 134 4.91 6.95 14.33
C GLN A 134 3.81 6.45 15.29
N PHE A 135 2.57 6.40 14.82
CA PHE A 135 1.45 5.87 15.60
C PHE A 135 1.72 4.41 15.98
N VAL A 136 2.07 3.56 15.01
CA VAL A 136 2.34 2.13 15.29
C VAL A 136 3.54 1.98 16.23
N ALA A 137 4.60 2.74 16.03
CA ALA A 137 5.77 2.68 16.91
C ALA A 137 5.45 3.02 18.38
N ARG A 138 4.47 3.90 18.63
CA ARG A 138 4.03 4.27 19.97
C ARG A 138 2.96 3.35 20.54
N GLU A 139 1.99 2.96 19.72
CA GLU A 139 0.72 2.38 20.15
C GLU A 139 0.60 0.86 19.88
N ALA A 140 1.63 0.21 19.32
CA ALA A 140 1.57 -1.21 18.96
C ALA A 140 1.07 -2.09 20.13
N ALA A 141 1.56 -1.86 21.33
CA ALA A 141 1.16 -2.63 22.51
C ALA A 141 -0.33 -2.50 22.83
N SER A 142 -0.93 -1.32 22.69
CA SER A 142 -2.36 -1.09 22.92
C SER A 142 -3.23 -1.81 21.90
N LEU A 143 -2.68 -2.09 20.69
CA LEU A 143 -3.29 -2.86 19.63
C LEU A 143 -3.03 -4.38 19.73
N GLY A 144 -2.31 -4.84 20.77
CA GLY A 144 -1.90 -6.22 20.90
C GLY A 144 -0.83 -6.64 19.89
N LEU A 145 0.06 -5.70 19.50
CA LEU A 145 1.13 -5.91 18.51
C LEU A 145 2.51 -5.73 19.13
N ASP A 146 3.51 -6.33 18.52
CA ASP A 146 4.92 -6.18 18.89
C ASP A 146 5.58 -5.06 18.08
N GLY A 147 5.59 -3.85 18.62
CA GLY A 147 6.24 -2.69 18.01
C GLY A 147 7.76 -2.79 17.89
N SER A 148 8.42 -3.73 18.58
CA SER A 148 9.86 -3.96 18.42
C SER A 148 10.20 -4.71 17.11
N ARG A 149 9.21 -5.34 16.48
CA ARG A 149 9.31 -6.03 15.21
C ARG A 149 8.43 -5.34 14.17
N LEU A 150 8.69 -4.04 13.96
CA LEU A 150 8.00 -3.20 12.99
C LEU A 150 8.63 -3.36 11.61
N ALA A 151 7.81 -3.65 10.61
CA ALA A 151 8.18 -3.65 9.20
C ALA A 151 7.38 -2.60 8.42
N LEU A 152 7.95 -2.10 7.33
CA LEU A 152 7.29 -1.19 6.40
C LEU A 152 7.20 -1.84 5.03
N GLY A 153 6.08 -1.66 4.34
CA GLY A 153 5.93 -2.22 3.00
C GLY A 153 4.88 -1.52 2.17
N GLY A 154 4.90 -1.83 0.89
CA GLY A 154 3.94 -1.30 -0.07
C GLY A 154 4.31 -1.65 -1.49
N ASP A 155 3.40 -1.40 -2.41
CA ASP A 155 3.59 -1.61 -3.84
C ASP A 155 3.60 -0.27 -4.58
N SER A 156 4.43 -0.16 -5.63
CA SER A 156 4.52 1.03 -6.49
C SER A 156 4.70 2.32 -5.66
N ALA A 157 3.76 3.27 -5.73
CA ALA A 157 3.74 4.49 -4.92
C ALA A 157 3.76 4.20 -3.40
N GLY A 158 3.07 3.15 -2.95
CA GLY A 158 3.11 2.70 -1.55
C GLY A 158 4.48 2.16 -1.16
N GLY A 159 5.17 1.47 -2.07
CA GLY A 159 6.56 1.05 -1.88
C GLY A 159 7.51 2.25 -1.76
N THR A 160 7.26 3.32 -2.52
CA THR A 160 7.98 4.60 -2.38
C THR A 160 7.75 5.21 -0.99
N LEU A 161 6.50 5.27 -0.52
CA LEU A 161 6.19 5.76 0.84
C LEU A 161 6.89 4.92 1.92
N ALA A 162 6.88 3.59 1.79
CA ALA A 162 7.56 2.70 2.73
C ALA A 162 9.07 2.98 2.78
N ALA A 163 9.71 3.18 1.62
CA ALA A 163 11.14 3.52 1.56
C ALA A 163 11.44 4.89 2.18
N VAL A 164 10.62 5.91 1.89
CA VAL A 164 10.74 7.24 2.49
C VAL A 164 10.58 7.17 4.01
N CYS A 165 9.52 6.50 4.48
CA CYS A 165 9.29 6.31 5.92
C CYS A 165 10.43 5.55 6.62
N ALA A 166 11.07 4.59 5.94
CA ALA A 166 12.23 3.88 6.51
C ALA A 166 13.44 4.81 6.71
N VAL A 167 13.66 5.76 5.79
CA VAL A 167 14.69 6.80 5.97
C VAL A 167 14.32 7.72 7.12
N MET A 168 13.07 8.18 7.21
CA MET A 168 12.60 9.03 8.31
C MET A 168 12.68 8.30 9.66
N ALA A 169 12.35 7.00 9.69
CA ALA A 169 12.45 6.17 10.89
C ALA A 169 13.89 6.04 11.38
N ARG A 170 14.86 5.83 10.48
CA ARG A 170 16.30 5.84 10.80
C ARG A 170 16.69 7.15 11.47
N ASP A 171 16.29 8.29 10.90
CA ASP A 171 16.65 9.61 11.38
C ASP A 171 15.96 9.95 12.72
N ALA A 172 14.78 9.37 12.97
CA ALA A 172 14.05 9.47 14.24
C ALA A 172 14.43 8.41 15.28
N GLY A 173 15.33 7.47 14.96
CA GLY A 173 15.74 6.40 15.88
C GLY A 173 14.65 5.33 16.10
N ILE A 174 13.68 5.21 15.20
CA ILE A 174 12.67 4.15 15.24
C ILE A 174 13.21 2.92 14.49
N PRO A 175 13.40 1.77 15.17
CA PRO A 175 13.95 0.59 14.51
C PRO A 175 12.94 -0.02 13.55
N ILE A 176 13.36 -0.25 12.30
CA ILE A 176 12.59 -0.96 11.28
C ILE A 176 13.29 -2.28 10.99
N ALA A 177 12.59 -3.39 11.25
CA ALA A 177 13.14 -4.74 11.10
C ALA A 177 13.23 -5.20 9.64
N LEU A 178 12.30 -4.74 8.77
CA LEU A 178 12.21 -5.15 7.36
C LEU A 178 11.56 -4.07 6.51
N GLN A 179 11.98 -3.96 5.26
CA GLN A 179 11.27 -3.26 4.21
C GLN A 179 10.80 -4.27 3.15
N LEU A 180 9.49 -4.30 2.86
CA LEU A 180 8.87 -5.14 1.83
C LEU A 180 8.42 -4.24 0.68
N LEU A 181 9.27 -4.08 -0.33
CA LEU A 181 9.08 -3.13 -1.42
C LEU A 181 8.72 -3.87 -2.72
N PHE A 182 7.45 -3.78 -3.14
CA PHE A 182 7.02 -4.32 -4.43
C PHE A 182 7.14 -3.23 -5.50
N TYR A 183 8.05 -3.42 -6.47
CA TYR A 183 8.30 -2.52 -7.60
C TYR A 183 8.21 -1.02 -7.27
N PRO A 184 8.92 -0.54 -6.24
CA PRO A 184 8.83 0.85 -5.78
C PRO A 184 9.41 1.82 -6.81
N GLY A 185 8.87 3.03 -6.88
CA GLY A 185 9.53 4.15 -7.54
C GLY A 185 10.61 4.74 -6.64
N THR A 186 11.88 4.41 -6.88
CA THR A 186 13.01 4.84 -6.03
C THR A 186 13.82 5.99 -6.63
N THR A 187 13.43 6.49 -7.79
CA THR A 187 14.04 7.65 -8.45
C THR A 187 12.99 8.52 -9.12
N ALA A 188 13.21 9.82 -9.12
CA ALA A 188 12.38 10.77 -9.85
C ALA A 188 12.75 10.82 -11.37
N HIS A 189 13.93 10.35 -11.74
CA HIS A 189 14.41 10.33 -13.12
C HIS A 189 14.18 8.97 -13.74
N GLN A 190 13.42 8.93 -14.85
CA GLN A 190 13.12 7.72 -15.61
C GLN A 190 13.97 7.69 -16.89
N ASP A 191 15.28 7.68 -16.72
CA ASP A 191 16.28 7.85 -17.77
C ASP A 191 17.22 6.64 -17.92
N THR A 192 16.89 5.51 -17.34
CA THR A 192 17.68 4.29 -17.50
C THR A 192 17.32 3.54 -18.79
N PRO A 193 18.24 2.71 -19.34
CA PRO A 193 17.95 1.91 -20.52
C PRO A 193 16.68 1.04 -20.41
N SER A 194 16.33 0.63 -19.19
CA SER A 194 15.09 -0.11 -18.93
C SER A 194 13.85 0.78 -19.12
N HIS A 195 13.89 2.01 -18.65
CA HIS A 195 12.80 2.95 -18.87
C HIS A 195 12.60 3.26 -20.35
N GLU A 196 13.68 3.52 -21.08
CA GLU A 196 13.62 3.77 -22.53
C GLU A 196 13.07 2.55 -23.29
N ARG A 197 13.57 1.35 -22.96
CA ARG A 197 13.15 0.11 -23.63
C ARG A 197 11.69 -0.25 -23.44
N PHE A 198 11.10 0.09 -22.30
CA PHE A 198 9.74 -0.28 -21.92
C PHE A 198 8.80 0.93 -21.78
N ALA A 199 9.17 2.07 -22.32
CA ALA A 199 8.36 3.28 -22.26
C ALA A 199 6.99 3.16 -22.95
N CYS A 200 6.88 2.28 -23.95
CA CYS A 200 5.64 2.10 -24.73
C CYS A 200 4.79 0.89 -24.32
N GLY A 201 5.08 0.25 -23.21
CA GLY A 201 4.30 -0.89 -22.66
C GLY A 201 4.78 -2.25 -23.18
#